data_c42209095f2c627843296b8a3ab530ff
#
_entry.id   c42209095f2c627843296b8a3ab530ff
#
_cell.length_a   1.000
_cell.length_b   1.000
_cell.length_c   1.000
_cell.angle_alpha   90.00
_cell.angle_beta   90.00
_cell.angle_gamma   90.00
#
_symmetry.space_group_name_H-M   'P 1'
#
loop_
_entity.id
_entity.type
_entity.pdbx_description
1 polymer ?
#
loop_
_entity_poly.entity_id
_entity_poly.type
_entity_poly.pdbx_seq_one_letter_code
_entity_poly.pdbx_strand_id
1 'polypeptide(L)'
;PVELPEVKVTQVAKVTAPVAAAAPAAVSTPTQIDYGAGSGARVAVIGGAFGSPTAVMKQMKGSVCASPNKCDPIYYFAVGDFFGPLFGRWSINDGVAKLDAWIRATPGPKIAMGHSFGAVVISSWLRKYGSDPTAPSPDQLSFITLASPERRLGGYAYTHVSTMFDYRIADGLGIPADTRYRVLDTCRKWDGWCDWHPDQPSTSRWGMFWLHTDYNNIDVNDPANQVVVEGNVTYVLVATPGWP
;
A
#
# COMPACT_ATOMS: atom_id res chain seq x y z
N PRO A 1 -47.87 -25.42 30.70
CA PRO A 1 -47.30 -24.28 29.96
C PRO A 1 -46.04 -23.82 30.68
N VAL A 2 -44.90 -23.93 29.99
CA VAL A 2 -43.61 -23.45 30.48
C VAL A 2 -43.44 -22.06 29.90
N GLU A 3 -43.46 -21.03 30.76
CA GLU A 3 -43.12 -19.66 30.35
C GLU A 3 -41.61 -19.56 30.09
N LEU A 4 -41.27 -19.13 28.88
CA LEU A 4 -39.90 -18.81 28.50
C LEU A 4 -39.57 -17.39 29.03
N PRO A 5 -38.38 -17.14 29.59
CA PRO A 5 -38.01 -15.82 30.08
C PRO A 5 -37.80 -14.82 28.92
N GLU A 6 -38.38 -13.63 29.06
CA GLU A 6 -38.16 -12.49 28.14
C GLU A 6 -36.69 -12.08 28.12
N VAL A 7 -36.11 -12.15 26.95
CA VAL A 7 -34.75 -11.60 26.69
C VAL A 7 -34.88 -10.09 26.49
N LYS A 8 -34.46 -9.30 27.48
CA LYS A 8 -34.29 -7.84 27.34
C LYS A 8 -33.17 -7.57 26.36
N VAL A 9 -33.54 -7.14 25.15
CA VAL A 9 -32.57 -6.60 24.19
C VAL A 9 -32.11 -5.23 24.68
N THR A 10 -30.91 -5.18 25.23
CA THR A 10 -30.24 -3.89 25.56
C THR A 10 -29.84 -3.25 24.25
N GLN A 11 -30.43 -2.09 23.95
CA GLN A 11 -30.02 -1.28 22.79
C GLN A 11 -28.53 -0.91 22.90
N VAL A 12 -27.73 -1.38 21.96
CA VAL A 12 -26.34 -0.94 21.81
C VAL A 12 -26.39 0.50 21.32
N ALA A 13 -25.92 1.42 22.13
CA ALA A 13 -25.80 2.83 21.78
C ALA A 13 -24.89 2.96 20.54
N LYS A 14 -25.46 3.58 19.49
CA LYS A 14 -24.74 3.91 18.26
C LYS A 14 -23.71 5.00 18.58
N VAL A 15 -22.45 4.60 18.81
CA VAL A 15 -21.34 5.54 18.98
C VAL A 15 -21.05 6.18 17.62
N THR A 16 -21.69 7.29 17.33
CA THR A 16 -21.29 8.22 16.27
C THR A 16 -20.30 9.21 16.87
N ALA A 17 -19.04 8.82 16.94
CA ALA A 17 -18.00 9.82 17.11
C ALA A 17 -17.75 10.46 15.73
N PRO A 18 -17.82 11.80 15.59
CA PRO A 18 -17.39 12.45 14.36
C PRO A 18 -15.89 12.23 14.22
N VAL A 19 -15.48 11.61 13.11
CA VAL A 19 -14.08 11.61 12.70
C VAL A 19 -13.74 13.07 12.43
N ALA A 20 -13.00 13.69 13.34
CA ALA A 20 -12.49 15.03 13.13
C ALA A 20 -11.62 15.00 11.85
N ALA A 21 -11.99 15.81 10.88
CA ALA A 21 -11.19 16.04 9.70
C ALA A 21 -9.83 16.56 10.18
N ALA A 22 -8.77 15.79 9.98
CA ALA A 22 -7.42 16.23 10.25
C ALA A 22 -7.15 17.48 9.40
N ALA A 23 -6.63 18.53 10.03
CA ALA A 23 -6.22 19.74 9.32
C ALA A 23 -5.24 19.36 8.21
N PRO A 24 -5.28 20.05 7.04
CA PRO A 24 -4.37 19.77 5.94
C PRO A 24 -2.93 19.94 6.43
N ALA A 25 -2.14 18.88 6.35
CA ALA A 25 -0.71 18.92 6.65
C ALA A 25 -0.04 19.93 5.70
N ALA A 26 0.89 20.72 6.24
CA ALA A 26 1.60 21.72 5.48
C ALA A 26 2.29 21.07 4.26
N VAL A 27 2.00 21.58 3.05
CA VAL A 27 2.69 21.22 1.81
C VAL A 27 4.10 21.78 1.91
N SER A 28 5.04 20.98 2.41
CA SER A 28 6.45 21.29 2.27
C SER A 28 6.93 20.68 0.94
N THR A 29 7.47 21.50 0.06
CA THR A 29 8.13 21.03 -1.17
C THR A 29 9.44 20.35 -0.74
N PRO A 30 9.55 19.00 -0.77
CA PRO A 30 10.80 18.35 -0.39
C PRO A 30 11.84 18.58 -1.50
N THR A 31 13.06 18.87 -1.06
CA THR A 31 14.25 18.97 -1.91
C THR A 31 14.46 17.64 -2.50
N GLN A 32 14.18 16.78 -2.95
CA GLN A 32 14.39 15.41 -3.47
C GLN A 32 13.99 14.31 -2.47
N ILE A 33 13.10 13.44 -2.90
CA ILE A 33 12.69 12.25 -2.15
C ILE A 33 13.76 11.17 -2.35
N ASP A 34 14.45 10.82 -1.26
CA ASP A 34 15.34 9.66 -1.24
C ASP A 34 14.53 8.39 -0.98
N TYR A 35 14.42 7.52 -1.98
CA TYR A 35 13.76 6.23 -1.92
C TYR A 35 14.72 5.04 -2.04
N GLY A 36 16.03 5.29 -1.92
CA GLY A 36 17.07 4.26 -1.90
C GLY A 36 17.49 3.78 -3.29
N ALA A 37 17.22 4.52 -4.36
CA ALA A 37 17.80 4.24 -5.67
C ALA A 37 19.34 4.38 -5.59
N GLY A 38 20.05 3.37 -6.09
CA GLY A 38 21.53 3.40 -6.10
C GLY A 38 22.19 3.25 -4.72
N SER A 39 21.45 2.84 -3.68
CA SER A 39 21.97 2.69 -2.31
C SER A 39 22.81 1.44 -2.07
N GLY A 40 22.85 0.49 -3.02
CA GLY A 40 23.46 -0.84 -2.85
C GLY A 40 22.59 -1.82 -2.06
N ALA A 41 21.32 -1.49 -1.84
CA ALA A 41 20.40 -2.34 -1.10
C ALA A 41 19.99 -3.60 -1.88
N ARG A 42 19.60 -4.66 -1.13
CA ARG A 42 18.80 -5.74 -1.67
C ARG A 42 17.34 -5.29 -1.70
N VAL A 43 16.63 -5.60 -2.79
CA VAL A 43 15.25 -5.15 -2.99
C VAL A 43 14.32 -6.33 -3.21
N ALA A 44 13.42 -6.62 -2.25
CA ALA A 44 12.31 -7.53 -2.49
C ALA A 44 11.30 -6.86 -3.42
N VAL A 45 10.91 -7.50 -4.51
CA VAL A 45 9.94 -6.96 -5.45
C VAL A 45 8.70 -7.84 -5.50
N ILE A 46 7.52 -7.24 -5.28
CA ILE A 46 6.26 -7.95 -5.06
C ILE A 46 5.23 -7.49 -6.10
N GLY A 47 4.73 -8.40 -6.92
CA GLY A 47 3.72 -8.13 -7.94
C GLY A 47 2.32 -7.89 -7.36
N GLY A 48 1.44 -7.29 -8.17
CA GLY A 48 0.01 -7.18 -7.88
C GLY A 48 -0.73 -8.51 -8.09
N ALA A 49 -2.05 -8.51 -7.92
CA ALA A 49 -2.88 -9.66 -8.25
C ALA A 49 -2.69 -10.06 -9.71
N PHE A 50 -2.43 -11.35 -9.97
CA PHE A 50 -2.06 -11.91 -11.28
C PHE A 50 -0.85 -11.25 -11.95
N GLY A 51 -0.17 -10.34 -11.24
CA GLY A 51 0.97 -9.58 -11.76
C GLY A 51 2.31 -10.25 -11.46
N SER A 52 3.26 -10.09 -12.41
CA SER A 52 4.62 -10.58 -12.20
C SER A 52 5.46 -9.57 -11.40
N PRO A 53 6.24 -10.02 -10.39
CA PRO A 53 7.19 -9.13 -9.71
C PRO A 53 8.24 -8.57 -10.67
N THR A 54 8.59 -9.26 -11.75
CA THR A 54 9.55 -8.77 -12.75
C THR A 54 9.02 -7.56 -13.55
N ALA A 55 7.70 -7.41 -13.69
CA ALA A 55 7.11 -6.21 -14.28
C ALA A 55 7.28 -5.01 -13.34
N VAL A 56 7.17 -5.21 -12.03
CA VAL A 56 7.37 -4.15 -11.02
C VAL A 56 8.81 -3.64 -11.01
N MET A 57 9.80 -4.47 -11.31
CA MET A 57 11.22 -4.06 -11.41
C MET A 57 11.46 -2.95 -12.44
N LYS A 58 10.57 -2.80 -13.43
CA LYS A 58 10.65 -1.78 -14.48
C LYS A 58 9.99 -0.46 -14.09
N GLN A 59 9.17 -0.46 -13.03
CA GLN A 59 8.47 0.73 -12.57
C GLN A 59 9.45 1.77 -12.03
N MET A 60 9.03 3.02 -11.93
CA MET A 60 9.89 4.14 -11.55
C MET A 60 11.16 4.24 -12.42
N LYS A 61 11.01 4.05 -13.75
CA LYS A 61 12.12 4.03 -14.72
C LYS A 61 13.16 2.94 -14.43
N GLY A 62 12.79 1.89 -13.68
CA GLY A 62 13.69 0.84 -13.22
C GLY A 62 14.75 1.29 -12.19
N SER A 63 14.67 2.53 -11.70
CA SER A 63 15.70 3.17 -10.87
C SER A 63 15.93 2.44 -9.54
N VAL A 64 14.89 1.84 -8.95
CA VAL A 64 15.01 1.10 -7.70
C VAL A 64 15.84 -0.18 -7.88
N CYS A 65 15.76 -0.80 -9.07
CA CYS A 65 16.49 -2.03 -9.39
C CYS A 65 17.79 -1.81 -10.17
N ALA A 66 18.12 -0.54 -10.47
CA ALA A 66 19.39 -0.21 -11.11
C ALA A 66 20.59 -0.47 -10.19
N SER A 67 21.71 -0.90 -10.79
CA SER A 67 22.97 -1.08 -10.04
C SER A 67 23.34 0.19 -9.27
N PRO A 68 23.87 0.08 -8.04
CA PRO A 68 24.31 -1.13 -7.34
C PRO A 68 23.24 -1.92 -6.59
N ASN A 69 21.96 -1.52 -6.61
CA ASN A 69 20.89 -2.29 -6.01
C ASN A 69 20.73 -3.64 -6.71
N LYS A 70 20.19 -4.65 -5.96
CA LYS A 70 19.93 -5.98 -6.51
C LYS A 70 18.50 -6.40 -6.15
N CYS A 71 17.67 -6.60 -7.17
CA CYS A 71 16.27 -6.97 -7.03
C CYS A 71 16.06 -8.48 -7.00
N ASP A 72 15.28 -8.91 -6.02
CA ASP A 72 14.83 -10.29 -5.81
C ASP A 72 13.32 -10.36 -6.00
N PRO A 73 12.82 -11.12 -6.98
CA PRO A 73 11.38 -11.30 -7.16
C PRO A 73 10.80 -12.20 -6.08
N ILE A 74 9.74 -11.73 -5.41
CA ILE A 74 8.98 -12.51 -4.45
C ILE A 74 7.71 -13.02 -5.14
N TYR A 75 7.67 -14.33 -5.40
CA TYR A 75 6.51 -15.00 -5.96
C TYR A 75 5.62 -15.53 -4.84
N TYR A 76 4.34 -15.19 -4.87
CA TYR A 76 3.36 -15.63 -3.90
C TYR A 76 2.04 -15.98 -4.60
N PHE A 77 1.07 -16.53 -3.86
CA PHE A 77 -0.26 -16.84 -4.37
C PHE A 77 -1.06 -15.55 -4.64
N ALA A 78 -0.75 -14.88 -5.75
CA ALA A 78 -1.18 -13.52 -6.07
C ALA A 78 -2.51 -13.48 -6.83
N VAL A 79 -3.55 -14.14 -6.33
CA VAL A 79 -4.89 -14.09 -6.95
C VAL A 79 -5.78 -12.98 -6.39
N GLY A 80 -5.36 -12.39 -5.26
CA GLY A 80 -6.17 -11.37 -4.59
C GLY A 80 -7.52 -11.92 -4.13
N ASP A 81 -8.50 -11.04 -4.07
CA ASP A 81 -9.87 -11.33 -3.67
C ASP A 81 -10.83 -11.49 -4.87
N PHE A 82 -10.31 -11.62 -6.09
CA PHE A 82 -11.10 -11.81 -7.32
C PHE A 82 -12.00 -13.05 -7.26
N PHE A 83 -11.62 -14.06 -6.51
CA PHE A 83 -12.41 -15.28 -6.27
C PHE A 83 -13.07 -15.29 -4.89
N GLY A 84 -13.11 -14.14 -4.21
CA GLY A 84 -13.73 -13.97 -2.91
C GLY A 84 -12.73 -13.69 -1.78
N PRO A 85 -13.25 -13.26 -0.62
CA PRO A 85 -12.41 -12.75 0.48
C PRO A 85 -11.45 -13.79 1.06
N LEU A 86 -11.80 -15.07 1.01
CA LEU A 86 -10.92 -16.16 1.47
C LEU A 86 -9.63 -16.22 0.64
N PHE A 87 -9.75 -16.08 -0.68
CA PHE A 87 -8.58 -16.07 -1.59
C PHE A 87 -7.73 -14.83 -1.38
N GLY A 88 -8.35 -13.67 -1.13
CA GLY A 88 -7.64 -12.45 -0.76
C GLY A 88 -6.80 -12.64 0.50
N ARG A 89 -7.38 -13.23 1.54
CA ARG A 89 -6.69 -13.52 2.80
C ARG A 89 -5.53 -14.51 2.62
N TRP A 90 -5.74 -15.57 1.85
CA TRP A 90 -4.67 -16.53 1.53
C TRP A 90 -3.52 -15.87 0.76
N SER A 91 -3.86 -15.06 -0.24
CA SER A 91 -2.85 -14.31 -1.02
C SER A 91 -2.02 -13.40 -0.13
N ILE A 92 -2.66 -12.65 0.78
CA ILE A 92 -1.94 -11.76 1.72
C ILE A 92 -1.07 -12.58 2.66
N ASN A 93 -1.61 -13.61 3.29
CA ASN A 93 -0.87 -14.41 4.26
C ASN A 93 0.35 -15.08 3.62
N ASP A 94 0.22 -15.62 2.40
CA ASP A 94 1.34 -16.20 1.66
C ASP A 94 2.37 -15.14 1.29
N GLY A 95 1.93 -13.98 0.79
CA GLY A 95 2.81 -12.85 0.45
C GLY A 95 3.56 -12.31 1.66
N VAL A 96 2.87 -12.10 2.78
CA VAL A 96 3.46 -11.63 4.04
C VAL A 96 4.46 -12.63 4.59
N ALA A 97 4.16 -13.93 4.58
CA ALA A 97 5.08 -14.96 5.06
C ALA A 97 6.36 -15.02 4.23
N LYS A 98 6.24 -14.93 2.90
CA LYS A 98 7.40 -14.93 1.99
C LYS A 98 8.23 -13.65 2.10
N LEU A 99 7.57 -12.51 2.24
CA LEU A 99 8.25 -11.24 2.47
C LEU A 99 9.00 -11.24 3.81
N ASP A 100 8.38 -11.71 4.89
CA ASP A 100 9.01 -11.79 6.21
C ASP A 100 10.23 -12.72 6.19
N ALA A 101 10.10 -13.90 5.58
CA ALA A 101 11.21 -14.83 5.41
C ALA A 101 12.38 -14.19 4.65
N TRP A 102 12.10 -13.47 3.55
CA TRP A 102 13.13 -12.77 2.79
C TRP A 102 13.79 -11.65 3.62
N ILE A 103 12.99 -10.83 4.31
CA ILE A 103 13.48 -9.73 5.16
C ILE A 103 14.44 -10.26 6.23
N ARG A 104 14.08 -11.35 6.91
CA ARG A 104 14.88 -11.93 7.99
C ARG A 104 16.12 -12.64 7.48
N ALA A 105 16.07 -13.25 6.30
CA ALA A 105 17.20 -13.97 5.70
C ALA A 105 18.20 -13.05 4.99
N THR A 106 17.79 -11.84 4.63
CA THR A 106 18.63 -10.91 3.84
C THR A 106 19.46 -10.02 4.78
N PRO A 107 20.79 -10.09 4.74
CA PRO A 107 21.64 -9.20 5.52
C PRO A 107 21.74 -7.79 4.92
N GLY A 108 22.11 -6.82 5.74
CA GLY A 108 22.40 -5.44 5.32
C GLY A 108 21.16 -4.62 4.93
N PRO A 109 21.38 -3.47 4.30
CA PRO A 109 20.30 -2.57 3.88
C PRO A 109 19.39 -3.23 2.85
N LYS A 110 18.09 -3.06 3.03
CA LYS A 110 17.06 -3.68 2.18
C LYS A 110 15.84 -2.78 1.98
N ILE A 111 15.19 -2.98 0.85
CA ILE A 111 13.96 -2.30 0.46
C ILE A 111 12.93 -3.36 0.11
N ALA A 112 11.67 -3.18 0.50
CA ALA A 112 10.57 -3.96 -0.06
C ALA A 112 9.72 -3.03 -0.95
N MET A 113 9.58 -3.39 -2.23
CA MET A 113 8.82 -2.64 -3.23
C MET A 113 7.65 -3.49 -3.72
N GLY A 114 6.44 -2.96 -3.60
CA GLY A 114 5.21 -3.67 -4.00
C GLY A 114 4.27 -2.80 -4.82
N HIS A 115 3.62 -3.42 -5.82
CA HIS A 115 2.63 -2.77 -6.66
C HIS A 115 1.24 -3.37 -6.41
N SER A 116 0.20 -2.52 -6.34
CA SER A 116 -1.19 -2.96 -6.23
C SER A 116 -1.40 -3.88 -5.02
N PHE A 117 -1.82 -5.11 -5.25
CA PHE A 117 -1.96 -6.10 -4.18
C PHE A 117 -0.63 -6.44 -3.47
N GLY A 118 0.52 -6.28 -4.15
CA GLY A 118 1.85 -6.36 -3.52
C GLY A 118 2.09 -5.23 -2.53
N ALA A 119 1.53 -4.05 -2.75
CA ALA A 119 1.54 -2.95 -1.78
C ALA A 119 0.67 -3.27 -0.55
N VAL A 120 -0.45 -3.99 -0.73
CA VAL A 120 -1.26 -4.53 0.37
C VAL A 120 -0.48 -5.53 1.22
N VAL A 121 0.31 -6.41 0.59
CA VAL A 121 1.22 -7.34 1.31
C VAL A 121 2.21 -6.57 2.18
N ILE A 122 2.80 -5.48 1.67
CA ILE A 122 3.70 -4.62 2.45
C ILE A 122 2.97 -3.97 3.62
N SER A 123 1.81 -3.36 3.40
CA SER A 123 1.00 -2.74 4.45
C SER A 123 0.64 -3.75 5.55
N SER A 124 0.27 -4.98 5.15
CA SER A 124 -0.05 -6.07 6.08
C SER A 124 1.20 -6.53 6.87
N TRP A 125 2.38 -6.59 6.23
CA TRP A 125 3.62 -6.88 6.93
C TRP A 125 3.93 -5.79 7.97
N LEU A 126 3.78 -4.52 7.62
CA LEU A 126 4.00 -3.40 8.54
C LEU A 126 3.06 -3.46 9.75
N ARG A 127 1.77 -3.79 9.55
CA ARG A 127 0.81 -3.95 10.63
C ARG A 127 1.16 -5.12 11.55
N LYS A 128 1.61 -6.23 10.97
CA LYS A 128 1.87 -7.48 11.70
C LYS A 128 3.21 -7.49 12.41
N TYR A 129 4.25 -7.00 11.75
CA TYR A 129 5.63 -7.14 12.20
C TYR A 129 6.37 -5.80 12.39
N GLY A 130 5.76 -4.68 11.99
CA GLY A 130 6.44 -3.38 12.02
C GLY A 130 6.89 -2.94 13.41
N SER A 131 6.17 -3.32 14.45
CA SER A 131 6.52 -3.06 15.86
C SER A 131 7.23 -4.23 16.55
N ASP A 132 7.44 -5.36 15.87
CA ASP A 132 8.16 -6.52 16.43
C ASP A 132 9.62 -6.12 16.74
N PRO A 133 10.10 -6.28 18.00
CA PRO A 133 11.47 -5.96 18.36
C PRO A 133 12.50 -6.82 17.65
N THR A 134 12.11 -7.98 17.11
CA THR A 134 12.98 -8.87 16.34
C THR A 134 13.03 -8.54 14.84
N ALA A 135 12.18 -7.64 14.37
CA ALA A 135 12.26 -7.15 13.00
C ALA A 135 13.49 -6.24 12.81
N PRO A 136 14.07 -6.15 11.60
CA PRO A 136 15.23 -5.30 11.34
C PRO A 136 15.00 -3.85 11.78
N SER A 137 16.09 -3.16 12.14
CA SER A 137 16.02 -1.76 12.52
C SER A 137 15.62 -0.86 11.34
N PRO A 138 15.03 0.33 11.59
CA PRO A 138 14.56 1.22 10.55
C PRO A 138 15.65 1.76 9.62
N ASP A 139 16.90 1.78 10.03
CA ASP A 139 18.06 2.14 9.20
C ASP A 139 18.44 1.02 8.20
N GLN A 140 17.96 -0.21 8.44
CA GLN A 140 18.25 -1.38 7.60
C GLN A 140 17.10 -1.76 6.67
N LEU A 141 15.91 -1.19 6.85
CA LEU A 141 14.72 -1.58 6.08
C LEU A 141 13.84 -0.37 5.76
N SER A 142 13.48 -0.23 4.49
CA SER A 142 12.51 0.75 4.02
C SER A 142 11.53 0.13 3.03
N PHE A 143 10.45 0.85 2.71
CA PHE A 143 9.38 0.33 1.88
C PHE A 143 8.97 1.30 0.78
N ILE A 144 8.55 0.74 -0.36
CA ILE A 144 7.95 1.47 -1.48
C ILE A 144 6.65 0.78 -1.84
N THR A 145 5.54 1.50 -1.76
CA THR A 145 4.23 1.04 -2.21
C THR A 145 3.78 1.83 -3.44
N LEU A 146 3.38 1.12 -4.47
CA LEU A 146 2.90 1.69 -5.74
C LEU A 146 1.46 1.26 -5.97
N ALA A 147 0.60 2.20 -6.37
CA ALA A 147 -0.79 1.91 -6.71
C ALA A 147 -1.57 1.17 -5.62
N SER A 148 -1.33 1.47 -4.35
CA SER A 148 -1.95 0.75 -3.24
C SER A 148 -3.44 1.03 -3.12
N PRO A 149 -4.33 0.02 -3.21
CA PRO A 149 -5.75 0.24 -2.95
C PRO A 149 -6.03 0.60 -1.48
N GLU A 150 -5.10 0.33 -0.58
CA GLU A 150 -5.14 0.71 0.83
C GLU A 150 -4.43 2.05 1.12
N ARG A 151 -4.16 2.87 0.11
CA ARG A 151 -3.57 4.19 0.30
C ARG A 151 -4.50 5.07 1.13
N ARG A 152 -4.01 5.64 2.23
CA ARG A 152 -4.84 6.44 3.15
C ARG A 152 -5.42 7.70 2.50
N LEU A 153 -4.69 8.28 1.54
CA LEU A 153 -5.09 9.48 0.81
C LEU A 153 -5.74 9.10 -0.53
N GLY A 154 -7.00 8.63 -0.48
CA GLY A 154 -7.81 8.37 -1.67
C GLY A 154 -7.87 6.92 -2.15
N GLY A 155 -7.27 5.97 -1.45
CA GLY A 155 -7.33 4.56 -1.83
C GLY A 155 -8.76 4.02 -1.84
N TYR A 156 -9.08 3.21 -2.85
CA TYR A 156 -10.42 2.62 -3.04
C TYR A 156 -10.91 1.90 -1.79
N ALA A 157 -10.02 1.23 -1.10
CA ALA A 157 -10.32 0.49 0.12
C ALA A 157 -10.78 1.37 1.29
N TYR A 158 -10.39 2.63 1.34
CA TYR A 158 -10.85 3.58 2.36
C TYR A 158 -12.22 4.17 2.07
N THR A 159 -12.58 4.26 0.80
CA THR A 159 -13.84 4.88 0.36
C THR A 159 -14.96 3.86 0.15
N HIS A 160 -14.61 2.59 -0.04
CA HIS A 160 -15.54 1.50 -0.30
C HIS A 160 -15.41 0.44 0.79
N VAL A 161 -16.29 0.53 1.78
CA VAL A 161 -16.51 -0.55 2.78
C VAL A 161 -17.26 -1.68 2.09
N SER A 162 -16.75 -2.20 0.99
CA SER A 162 -17.44 -3.24 0.26
C SER A 162 -16.83 -4.61 0.54
N THR A 163 -17.65 -5.60 0.34
CA THR A 163 -17.40 -7.03 0.47
C THR A 163 -16.18 -7.56 -0.31
N MET A 164 -15.66 -6.78 -1.24
CA MET A 164 -14.53 -7.16 -2.08
C MET A 164 -13.19 -7.22 -1.34
N PHE A 165 -13.10 -6.58 -0.16
CA PHE A 165 -11.87 -6.50 0.64
C PHE A 165 -12.12 -6.88 2.11
N ASP A 166 -12.94 -7.89 2.37
CA ASP A 166 -13.28 -8.35 3.74
C ASP A 166 -12.07 -8.83 4.56
N TYR A 167 -10.95 -9.13 3.92
CA TYR A 167 -9.70 -9.43 4.62
C TYR A 167 -9.19 -8.27 5.48
N ARG A 168 -9.58 -7.03 5.17
CA ARG A 168 -9.22 -5.82 5.91
C ARG A 168 -9.73 -5.78 7.35
N ILE A 169 -10.84 -6.44 7.61
CA ILE A 169 -11.54 -6.36 8.90
C ILE A 169 -10.71 -6.98 10.01
N ALA A 170 -9.90 -8.00 9.71
CA ALA A 170 -9.10 -8.71 10.70
C ALA A 170 -7.78 -7.99 11.05
N ASP A 171 -7.13 -7.35 10.06
CA ASP A 171 -5.74 -6.88 10.20
C ASP A 171 -5.60 -5.35 10.16
N GLY A 172 -6.70 -4.61 10.03
CA GLY A 172 -6.68 -3.16 9.82
C GLY A 172 -6.52 -2.79 8.35
N LEU A 173 -6.24 -1.51 8.08
CA LEU A 173 -6.21 -0.95 6.74
C LEU A 173 -5.01 -0.01 6.55
N GLY A 174 -4.27 -0.18 5.46
CA GLY A 174 -3.18 0.68 5.05
C GLY A 174 -1.92 0.58 5.89
N ILE A 175 -1.03 1.51 5.66
CA ILE A 175 0.23 1.66 6.40
C ILE A 175 -0.08 2.22 7.79
N PRO A 176 0.45 1.63 8.90
CA PRO A 176 0.29 2.20 10.23
C PRO A 176 0.84 3.63 10.32
N ALA A 177 0.06 4.54 10.88
CA ALA A 177 0.43 5.96 10.97
C ALA A 177 1.68 6.20 11.85
N ASP A 178 1.93 5.29 12.79
CA ASP A 178 3.05 5.29 13.72
C ASP A 178 4.21 4.37 13.29
N THR A 179 4.22 3.93 12.03
CA THR A 179 5.31 3.08 11.54
C THR A 179 6.68 3.71 11.79
N ARG A 180 7.61 2.92 12.31
CA ARG A 180 8.99 3.37 12.52
C ARG A 180 9.82 3.37 11.22
N TYR A 181 9.34 2.70 10.17
CA TYR A 181 10.04 2.56 8.90
C TYR A 181 9.73 3.70 7.95
N ARG A 182 10.72 4.11 7.16
CA ARG A 182 10.49 5.00 6.01
C ARG A 182 9.67 4.27 4.96
N VAL A 183 8.59 4.89 4.53
CA VAL A 183 7.71 4.38 3.47
C VAL A 183 7.49 5.46 2.43
N LEU A 184 7.76 5.14 1.17
CA LEU A 184 7.31 5.93 0.03
C LEU A 184 6.04 5.30 -0.53
N ASP A 185 4.91 5.99 -0.41
CA ASP A 185 3.63 5.57 -0.97
C ASP A 185 3.32 6.41 -2.22
N THR A 186 3.30 5.77 -3.37
CA THR A 186 3.18 6.46 -4.67
C THR A 186 1.93 6.02 -5.41
N CYS A 187 1.15 6.98 -5.84
CA CYS A 187 -0.07 6.79 -6.63
C CYS A 187 -0.07 7.73 -7.83
N ARG A 188 -0.50 7.27 -9.00
CA ARG A 188 -0.81 8.15 -10.13
C ARG A 188 -2.18 8.79 -9.91
N LYS A 189 -2.27 10.10 -10.12
CA LYS A 189 -3.56 10.80 -10.10
C LYS A 189 -4.53 10.11 -11.07
N TRP A 190 -5.75 9.88 -10.63
CA TRP A 190 -6.81 9.15 -11.34
C TRP A 190 -6.61 7.63 -11.48
N ASP A 191 -5.56 7.02 -10.94
CA ASP A 191 -5.56 5.57 -10.74
C ASP A 191 -6.59 5.21 -9.68
N GLY A 192 -7.77 4.81 -10.09
CA GLY A 192 -8.92 4.63 -9.21
C GLY A 192 -8.74 3.58 -8.11
N TRP A 193 -7.69 2.75 -8.14
CA TRP A 193 -7.37 1.88 -7.00
C TRP A 193 -6.73 2.64 -5.85
N CYS A 194 -5.87 3.61 -6.12
CA CYS A 194 -5.15 4.35 -5.10
C CYS A 194 -5.53 5.83 -5.01
N ASP A 195 -6.28 6.36 -5.99
CA ASP A 195 -6.78 7.73 -6.06
C ASP A 195 -8.23 7.73 -6.58
N TRP A 196 -9.16 7.30 -5.73
CA TRP A 196 -10.58 7.21 -6.05
C TRP A 196 -11.29 8.55 -5.83
N HIS A 197 -12.02 8.99 -6.83
CA HIS A 197 -12.83 10.20 -6.79
C HIS A 197 -14.33 9.84 -6.82
N PRO A 198 -15.05 9.93 -5.70
CA PRO A 198 -16.46 9.58 -5.62
C PRO A 198 -17.39 10.51 -6.42
N ASP A 199 -16.95 11.74 -6.65
CA ASP A 199 -17.61 12.74 -7.50
C ASP A 199 -17.41 12.48 -9.00
N GLN A 200 -16.38 11.72 -9.38
CA GLN A 200 -16.06 11.34 -10.76
C GLN A 200 -15.82 9.83 -10.89
N PRO A 201 -16.81 8.99 -10.56
CA PRO A 201 -16.60 7.55 -10.46
C PRO A 201 -16.28 6.88 -11.81
N SER A 202 -16.77 7.44 -12.91
CA SER A 202 -16.47 6.92 -14.24
C SER A 202 -15.00 7.12 -14.60
N THR A 203 -14.45 8.31 -14.35
CA THR A 203 -13.04 8.62 -14.58
C THR A 203 -12.14 7.72 -13.74
N SER A 204 -12.44 7.56 -12.44
CA SER A 204 -11.71 6.67 -11.55
C SER A 204 -11.74 5.21 -12.02
N ARG A 205 -12.89 4.70 -12.50
CA ARG A 205 -12.99 3.35 -13.07
C ARG A 205 -12.13 3.16 -14.31
N TRP A 206 -12.11 4.16 -15.21
CA TRP A 206 -11.20 4.12 -16.36
C TRP A 206 -9.74 4.11 -15.91
N GLY A 207 -9.38 4.89 -14.91
CA GLY A 207 -8.04 4.90 -14.32
C GLY A 207 -7.62 3.56 -13.73
N MET A 208 -8.55 2.80 -13.12
CA MET A 208 -8.28 1.43 -12.63
C MET A 208 -7.77 0.49 -13.73
N PHE A 209 -8.18 0.70 -14.96
CA PHE A 209 -7.78 -0.18 -16.08
C PHE A 209 -6.54 0.35 -16.81
N TRP A 210 -6.45 1.66 -17.03
CA TRP A 210 -5.46 2.24 -17.93
C TRP A 210 -4.25 2.83 -17.21
N LEU A 211 -4.46 3.42 -16.02
CA LEU A 211 -3.37 4.04 -15.27
C LEU A 211 -2.72 3.09 -14.26
N HIS A 212 -3.48 2.15 -13.75
CA HIS A 212 -3.06 1.25 -12.67
C HIS A 212 -1.82 0.41 -13.02
N THR A 213 -1.63 0.06 -14.27
CA THR A 213 -0.48 -0.75 -14.72
C THR A 213 0.67 0.09 -15.28
N ASP A 214 0.47 1.41 -15.46
CA ASP A 214 1.43 2.31 -16.11
C ASP A 214 2.25 3.12 -15.10
N TYR A 215 3.13 2.43 -14.38
CA TYR A 215 4.06 3.02 -13.41
C TYR A 215 5.53 2.99 -13.90
N ASN A 216 5.77 2.59 -15.14
CA ASN A 216 7.13 2.44 -15.65
C ASN A 216 7.87 3.78 -15.77
N ASN A 217 7.17 4.84 -16.17
CA ASN A 217 7.77 6.13 -16.48
C ASN A 217 7.55 7.19 -15.41
N ILE A 218 7.03 6.84 -14.22
CA ILE A 218 6.81 7.80 -13.16
C ILE A 218 8.14 8.31 -12.59
N ASP A 219 8.13 9.59 -12.21
CA ASP A 219 9.21 10.25 -11.49
C ASP A 219 8.63 10.83 -10.20
N VAL A 220 9.03 10.30 -9.06
CA VAL A 220 8.51 10.76 -7.76
C VAL A 220 9.03 12.15 -7.38
N ASN A 221 10.08 12.61 -8.04
CA ASN A 221 10.69 13.92 -7.84
C ASN A 221 10.25 14.96 -8.87
N ASP A 222 9.26 14.64 -9.73
CA ASP A 222 8.69 15.63 -10.65
C ASP A 222 8.02 16.76 -9.85
N PRO A 223 8.35 18.04 -10.12
CA PRO A 223 7.79 19.18 -9.40
C PRO A 223 6.28 19.35 -9.59
N ALA A 224 5.66 18.70 -10.58
CA ALA A 224 4.21 18.67 -10.76
C ALA A 224 3.48 17.72 -9.80
N ASN A 225 4.20 16.89 -9.07
CA ASN A 225 3.61 15.95 -8.11
C ASN A 225 3.11 16.67 -6.85
N GLN A 226 2.06 16.12 -6.25
CA GLN A 226 1.65 16.51 -4.91
C GLN A 226 2.32 15.59 -3.88
N VAL A 227 2.95 16.16 -2.88
CA VAL A 227 3.66 15.42 -1.84
C VAL A 227 3.11 15.78 -0.46
N VAL A 228 2.78 14.77 0.33
CA VAL A 228 2.36 14.91 1.73
C VAL A 228 3.23 14.00 2.58
N VAL A 229 3.78 14.53 3.67
CA VAL A 229 4.59 13.76 4.61
C VAL A 229 3.86 13.64 5.94
N GLU A 230 3.71 12.41 6.41
CA GLU A 230 3.08 12.11 7.71
C GLU A 230 3.96 11.12 8.48
N GLY A 231 4.62 11.61 9.50
CA GLY A 231 5.61 10.81 10.23
C GLY A 231 6.71 10.27 9.29
N ASN A 232 6.82 8.96 9.22
CA ASN A 232 7.79 8.28 8.36
C ASN A 232 7.23 7.89 6.97
N VAL A 233 6.01 8.30 6.64
CA VAL A 233 5.37 8.01 5.35
C VAL A 233 5.36 9.24 4.46
N THR A 234 5.94 9.11 3.28
CA THR A 234 5.87 10.13 2.21
C THR A 234 4.89 9.66 1.16
N TYR A 235 3.77 10.37 1.03
CA TYR A 235 2.75 10.14 0.02
C TYR A 235 3.03 11.00 -1.21
N VAL A 236 3.17 10.38 -2.37
CA VAL A 236 3.32 11.07 -3.65
C VAL A 236 2.12 10.78 -4.53
N LEU A 237 1.43 11.83 -4.95
CA LEU A 237 0.42 11.75 -6.01
C LEU A 237 1.04 12.27 -7.30
N VAL A 238 1.39 11.35 -8.16
CA VAL A 238 2.09 11.63 -9.43
C VAL A 238 1.12 12.26 -10.41
N ALA A 239 1.49 13.41 -10.94
CA ALA A 239 0.72 14.09 -11.97
C ALA A 239 0.50 13.20 -13.20
N THR A 240 -0.69 13.26 -13.79
CA THR A 240 -1.07 12.49 -14.98
C THR A 240 -1.53 13.45 -16.08
N PRO A 241 -0.61 14.09 -16.80
CA PRO A 241 -0.92 15.04 -17.86
C PRO A 241 -1.81 14.42 -18.94
N GLY A 242 -2.82 15.16 -19.42
CA GLY A 242 -3.74 14.70 -20.45
C GLY A 242 -4.90 13.83 -19.94
N TRP A 243 -4.96 13.54 -18.67
CA TRP A 243 -6.10 12.92 -18.02
C TRP A 243 -6.97 14.01 -17.39
N PRO A 244 -8.33 13.90 -17.34
CA PRO A 244 -9.21 15.00 -16.91
C PRO A 244 -8.90 15.53 -15.51
#